data_7c01c1e3b8073c895ff2e08de92d2027
#
_entry.id   7c01c1e3b8073c895ff2e08de92d2027
#
_cell.length_a   1.000
_cell.length_b   1.000
_cell.length_c   1.000
_cell.angle_alpha   90.00
_cell.angle_beta   90.00
_cell.angle_gamma   90.00
#
_symmetry.space_group_name_H-M   'P 1'
#
loop_
_entity.id
_entity.type
_entity.pdbx_description
1 polymer ?
#
loop_
_entity_poly.entity_id
_entity_poly.type
_entity_poly.pdbx_seq_one_letter_code
_entity_poly.pdbx_strand_id
1 'polypeptide(L)'
;MFHGILSMQQFLVLGLAGVVCAQAPLKADEARSPKIAIELRYSEKAFSGPFTGRVHLVWMPNDNPTPPRMPNWGNPFPHHYVDVVGWKSGEPLVIGADAKGYPAELGKITKRKGSLLAVMDRNLGGISFGASPGNIWGATPSREWDPALGLTASINLDKVVPDDTFREAERVKLARMKSPLLSAFAKKDVYQQASIVLPEGFDPKRAEPYPFLVDISGFGGDHRSHGRYSRPGGTRFDGVDFVVIVPDPNCRFGHHVFADSDNNGPVGTAFVTEFLPDLEKRYHCGGKRDYRLLTGHSSGGWSSLWLMVAYPAFFGGTWST
;
A
#
# COMPACT_ATOMS: atom_id res chain seq x y z
N MET A 1 -72.09 -25.07 41.66
CA MET A 1 -73.13 -26.13 41.63
C MET A 1 -72.49 -27.47 41.25
N PHE A 2 -72.65 -28.44 42.17
CA PHE A 2 -72.57 -29.90 42.09
C PHE A 2 -71.22 -30.50 41.57
N HIS A 3 -70.42 -31.07 42.47
CA HIS A 3 -70.54 -32.41 43.16
C HIS A 3 -70.31 -33.58 42.26
N GLY A 4 -69.35 -34.40 42.63
CA GLY A 4 -69.37 -35.84 42.91
C GLY A 4 -67.98 -36.45 42.65
N ILE A 5 -67.17 -36.78 43.62
CA ILE A 5 -67.12 -37.89 44.61
C ILE A 5 -66.90 -39.29 43.99
N LEU A 6 -65.74 -39.88 44.42
CA LEU A 6 -65.34 -41.30 44.65
C LEU A 6 -65.12 -42.18 43.42
N SER A 7 -64.15 -43.12 43.39
CA SER A 7 -63.69 -44.04 44.44
C SER A 7 -62.32 -44.69 44.11
N MET A 8 -61.67 -45.07 45.16
CA MET A 8 -60.51 -45.91 45.37
C MET A 8 -60.68 -47.35 44.79
N GLN A 9 -59.65 -47.84 44.11
CA GLN A 9 -59.29 -49.26 44.18
C GLN A 9 -57.79 -49.45 44.03
N GLN A 10 -57.21 -50.04 45.07
CA GLN A 10 -55.83 -50.51 45.13
C GLN A 10 -55.68 -51.78 44.33
N PHE A 11 -54.67 -51.85 43.48
CA PHE A 11 -54.08 -53.14 43.09
C PHE A 11 -52.59 -53.12 43.30
N LEU A 12 -52.11 -53.92 44.19
CA LEU A 12 -50.75 -54.24 44.53
C LEU A 12 -50.24 -55.20 43.42
N VAL A 13 -49.22 -54.83 42.65
CA VAL A 13 -48.45 -55.76 41.81
C VAL A 13 -46.96 -55.56 42.15
N LEU A 14 -46.41 -56.58 42.77
CA LEU A 14 -44.96 -56.77 42.87
C LEU A 14 -44.38 -56.98 41.46
N GLY A 15 -43.37 -56.21 41.06
CA GLY A 15 -42.66 -56.42 39.77
C GLY A 15 -41.23 -55.98 39.87
N LEU A 16 -40.35 -56.94 39.92
CA LEU A 16 -38.87 -56.94 39.71
C LEU A 16 -38.19 -55.63 39.47
N ALA A 17 -37.27 -55.29 40.36
CA ALA A 17 -36.24 -54.26 40.12
C ALA A 17 -35.25 -54.76 39.08
N GLY A 18 -35.42 -54.30 37.84
CA GLY A 18 -34.38 -54.31 36.81
C GLY A 18 -33.45 -53.13 37.03
N VAL A 19 -32.22 -53.39 37.45
CA VAL A 19 -31.15 -52.40 37.44
C VAL A 19 -30.82 -52.06 36.01
N VAL A 20 -31.39 -51.01 35.48
CA VAL A 20 -30.91 -50.37 34.21
C VAL A 20 -29.70 -49.52 34.58
N CYS A 21 -28.51 -50.05 34.34
CA CYS A 21 -27.33 -49.21 34.27
C CYS A 21 -27.52 -48.17 33.15
N ALA A 22 -27.96 -46.99 33.52
CA ALA A 22 -27.88 -45.84 32.60
C ALA A 22 -26.40 -45.56 32.34
N GLN A 23 -25.90 -46.03 31.19
CA GLN A 23 -24.62 -45.53 30.66
C GLN A 23 -24.82 -44.00 30.40
N ALA A 24 -24.09 -43.20 31.18
CA ALA A 24 -23.98 -41.77 30.89
C ALA A 24 -23.54 -41.63 29.42
N PRO A 25 -24.18 -40.73 28.62
CA PRO A 25 -23.70 -40.47 27.29
C PRO A 25 -22.24 -40.02 27.39
N LEU A 26 -21.37 -40.76 26.71
CA LEU A 26 -20.01 -40.32 26.46
C LEU A 26 -20.13 -38.88 25.98
N LYS A 27 -19.59 -37.91 26.78
CA LYS A 27 -19.44 -36.54 26.33
C LYS A 27 -18.73 -36.67 24.97
N ALA A 28 -19.43 -36.25 23.91
CA ALA A 28 -18.78 -36.05 22.62
C ALA A 28 -17.52 -35.20 22.90
N ASP A 29 -16.39 -35.77 22.54
CA ASP A 29 -15.10 -35.06 22.60
C ASP A 29 -15.36 -33.73 21.86
N GLU A 30 -15.36 -32.62 22.58
CA GLU A 30 -15.44 -31.30 21.97
C GLU A 30 -14.26 -31.27 21.00
N ALA A 31 -14.53 -31.49 19.72
CA ALA A 31 -13.52 -31.46 18.68
C ALA A 31 -12.81 -30.12 18.83
N ARG A 32 -11.61 -30.18 19.41
CA ARG A 32 -10.78 -28.98 19.64
C ARG A 32 -10.64 -28.29 18.29
N SER A 33 -11.24 -27.12 18.14
CA SER A 33 -11.09 -26.31 16.95
C SER A 33 -9.60 -26.25 16.57
N PRO A 34 -9.24 -26.49 15.31
CA PRO A 34 -7.85 -26.55 14.89
C PRO A 34 -7.10 -25.28 15.30
N LYS A 35 -5.94 -25.44 15.90
CA LYS A 35 -5.16 -24.31 16.43
C LYS A 35 -4.65 -23.44 15.27
N ILE A 36 -5.05 -22.19 15.24
CA ILE A 36 -4.48 -21.18 14.34
C ILE A 36 -3.68 -20.19 15.19
N ALA A 37 -2.38 -20.13 14.95
CA ALA A 37 -1.47 -19.26 15.66
C ALA A 37 -0.23 -18.95 14.79
N ILE A 38 -0.17 -17.75 14.26
CA ILE A 38 1.02 -17.23 13.55
C ILE A 38 1.77 -16.33 14.53
N GLU A 39 2.90 -16.80 15.00
CA GLU A 39 3.76 -16.06 15.91
C GLU A 39 4.71 -15.17 15.12
N LEU A 40 4.70 -13.88 15.41
CA LEU A 40 5.57 -12.88 14.82
C LEU A 40 6.51 -12.33 15.88
N ARG A 41 7.76 -12.07 15.51
CA ARG A 41 8.74 -11.32 16.29
C ARG A 41 9.49 -10.39 15.37
N TYR A 42 9.94 -9.25 15.87
CA TYR A 42 10.91 -8.42 15.14
C TYR A 42 12.18 -8.26 15.97
N SER A 43 13.30 -8.03 15.28
CA SER A 43 14.60 -7.88 15.92
C SER A 43 14.89 -6.42 16.26
N GLU A 44 15.62 -6.18 17.33
CA GLU A 44 16.09 -4.84 17.72
C GLU A 44 17.01 -4.22 16.64
N LYS A 45 17.72 -5.06 15.86
CA LYS A 45 18.54 -4.60 14.73
C LYS A 45 17.69 -3.99 13.61
N ALA A 46 16.49 -4.50 13.40
CA ALA A 46 15.58 -3.98 12.40
C ALA A 46 14.85 -2.72 12.89
N PHE A 47 14.51 -2.70 14.19
CA PHE A 47 13.89 -1.54 14.84
C PHE A 47 14.04 -1.60 16.36
N SER A 48 14.61 -0.56 16.96
CA SER A 48 14.98 -0.54 18.38
C SER A 48 13.86 -0.07 19.32
N GLY A 49 12.79 0.53 18.78
CA GLY A 49 11.69 1.07 19.60
C GLY A 49 10.47 0.16 19.68
N PRO A 50 9.53 0.44 20.59
CA PRO A 50 8.21 -0.18 20.59
C PRO A 50 7.42 0.28 19.36
N PHE A 51 6.71 -0.66 18.72
CA PHE A 51 5.91 -0.38 17.54
C PHE A 51 4.44 -0.20 17.89
N THR A 52 3.85 0.89 17.40
CA THR A 52 2.41 1.11 17.40
C THR A 52 1.97 1.33 15.95
N GLY A 53 1.06 0.50 15.47
CA GLY A 53 0.62 0.54 14.07
C GLY A 53 0.03 -0.77 13.61
N ARG A 54 -0.02 -0.97 12.30
CA ARG A 54 -0.57 -2.16 11.68
C ARG A 54 0.50 -3.15 11.27
N VAL A 55 0.24 -4.41 11.57
CA VAL A 55 1.03 -5.55 11.09
C VAL A 55 0.18 -6.33 10.11
N HIS A 56 0.69 -6.52 8.91
CA HIS A 56 0.02 -7.22 7.82
C HIS A 56 0.54 -8.65 7.68
N LEU A 57 -0.35 -9.58 7.35
CA LEU A 57 -0.03 -10.96 7.00
C LEU A 57 -0.60 -11.24 5.62
N VAL A 58 0.26 -11.53 4.65
CA VAL A 58 -0.11 -11.71 3.23
C VAL A 58 0.26 -13.10 2.75
N TRP A 59 -0.64 -13.74 2.02
CA TRP A 59 -0.38 -15.01 1.34
C TRP A 59 0.23 -14.76 -0.02
N MET A 60 1.44 -15.27 -0.21
CA MET A 60 2.19 -15.13 -1.46
C MET A 60 2.34 -16.49 -2.14
N PRO A 61 2.04 -16.60 -3.44
CA PRO A 61 2.05 -17.90 -4.15
C PRO A 61 3.45 -18.42 -4.48
N ASN A 62 4.50 -17.67 -4.21
CA ASN A 62 5.89 -17.97 -4.57
C ASN A 62 6.73 -18.40 -3.37
N ASP A 63 7.88 -19.01 -3.65
CA ASP A 63 8.79 -19.57 -2.64
C ASP A 63 9.69 -18.50 -1.97
N ASN A 64 9.96 -17.39 -2.65
CA ASN A 64 10.75 -16.28 -2.14
C ASN A 64 9.97 -14.97 -2.27
N PRO A 65 8.95 -14.76 -1.44
CA PRO A 65 8.14 -13.57 -1.53
C PRO A 65 8.93 -12.34 -1.10
N THR A 66 8.65 -11.24 -1.77
CA THR A 66 9.03 -9.88 -1.35
C THR A 66 7.76 -9.08 -1.05
N PRO A 67 7.83 -8.07 -0.19
CA PRO A 67 6.67 -7.23 0.08
C PRO A 67 6.09 -6.64 -1.21
N PRO A 68 4.78 -6.78 -1.45
CA PRO A 68 4.16 -6.32 -2.68
C PRO A 68 4.14 -4.78 -2.72
N ARG A 69 4.42 -4.20 -3.89
CA ARG A 69 4.29 -2.75 -4.11
C ARG A 69 2.83 -2.32 -4.11
N MET A 70 1.98 -3.09 -4.78
CA MET A 70 0.56 -2.81 -4.95
C MET A 70 -0.26 -4.08 -4.79
N PRO A 71 -1.52 -4.00 -4.32
CA PRO A 71 -2.44 -5.11 -4.42
C PRO A 71 -2.62 -5.52 -5.89
N ASN A 72 -2.79 -6.81 -6.13
CA ASN A 72 -3.28 -7.26 -7.43
C ASN A 72 -4.77 -6.96 -7.52
N TRP A 73 -5.16 -5.99 -8.32
CA TRP A 73 -6.54 -5.53 -8.44
C TRP A 73 -7.49 -6.60 -9.02
N GLY A 74 -6.99 -7.44 -9.93
CA GLY A 74 -7.80 -8.48 -10.56
C GLY A 74 -7.90 -9.77 -9.73
N ASN A 75 -6.89 -10.06 -8.92
CA ASN A 75 -6.83 -11.23 -8.05
C ASN A 75 -6.02 -10.91 -6.80
N PRO A 76 -6.60 -10.20 -5.82
CA PRO A 76 -5.89 -9.78 -4.63
C PRO A 76 -5.44 -10.98 -3.79
N PHE A 77 -4.22 -10.94 -3.30
CA PHE A 77 -3.73 -11.95 -2.37
C PHE A 77 -4.55 -11.90 -1.08
N PRO A 78 -4.84 -13.07 -0.47
CA PRO A 78 -5.41 -13.06 0.86
C PRO A 78 -4.50 -12.31 1.83
N HIS A 79 -5.13 -11.39 2.54
CA HIS A 79 -4.44 -10.40 3.34
C HIS A 79 -5.17 -10.22 4.67
N HIS A 80 -4.44 -10.40 5.75
CA HIS A 80 -4.94 -10.23 7.11
C HIS A 80 -4.14 -9.16 7.83
N TYR A 81 -4.66 -8.64 8.93
CA TYR A 81 -3.95 -7.64 9.71
C TYR A 81 -4.35 -7.66 11.18
N VAL A 82 -3.46 -7.13 11.99
CA VAL A 82 -3.71 -6.78 13.38
C VAL A 82 -3.15 -5.39 13.65
N ASP A 83 -3.84 -4.62 14.49
CA ASP A 83 -3.34 -3.34 14.99
C ASP A 83 -2.72 -3.57 16.37
N VAL A 84 -1.54 -3.03 16.60
CA VAL A 84 -0.78 -3.20 17.84
C VAL A 84 -0.42 -1.86 18.46
N VAL A 85 -0.29 -1.85 19.79
CA VAL A 85 0.13 -0.68 20.55
C VAL A 85 1.31 -1.07 21.45
N GLY A 86 2.45 -0.41 21.25
CA GLY A 86 3.62 -0.59 22.08
C GLY A 86 4.28 -1.98 21.99
N TRP A 87 4.09 -2.71 20.89
CA TRP A 87 4.72 -4.03 20.68
C TRP A 87 6.23 -3.89 20.69
N LYS A 88 6.91 -4.67 21.56
CA LYS A 88 8.36 -4.56 21.77
C LYS A 88 9.13 -5.60 20.99
N SER A 89 10.38 -5.25 20.67
CA SER A 89 11.35 -6.14 20.07
C SER A 89 11.49 -7.43 20.89
N GLY A 90 11.51 -8.59 20.19
CA GLY A 90 11.61 -9.90 20.81
C GLY A 90 10.33 -10.43 21.45
N GLU A 91 9.32 -9.60 21.75
CA GLU A 91 8.03 -10.07 22.23
C GLU A 91 7.26 -10.83 21.15
N PRO A 92 6.60 -11.97 21.45
CA PRO A 92 5.76 -12.64 20.50
C PRO A 92 4.45 -11.87 20.30
N LEU A 93 4.09 -11.63 19.03
CA LEU A 93 2.77 -11.23 18.60
C LEU A 93 2.10 -12.42 17.95
N VAL A 94 0.98 -12.89 18.49
CA VAL A 94 0.26 -14.04 17.93
C VAL A 94 -0.96 -13.56 17.15
N ILE A 95 -1.02 -13.91 15.88
CA ILE A 95 -2.18 -13.68 15.02
C ILE A 95 -3.03 -14.95 15.03
N GLY A 96 -4.26 -14.84 15.55
CA GLY A 96 -5.21 -15.93 15.71
C GLY A 96 -6.21 -16.09 14.56
N ALA A 97 -7.14 -17.02 14.72
CA ALA A 97 -8.16 -17.36 13.72
C ALA A 97 -9.12 -16.20 13.39
N ASP A 98 -9.32 -15.29 14.31
CA ASP A 98 -10.22 -14.15 14.26
C ASP A 98 -9.59 -12.92 13.57
N ALA A 99 -8.32 -13.01 13.15
CA ALA A 99 -7.66 -11.91 12.46
C ALA A 99 -8.44 -11.49 11.22
N LYS A 100 -8.81 -10.22 11.18
CA LYS A 100 -9.59 -9.60 10.10
C LYS A 100 -8.78 -9.55 8.81
N GLY A 101 -9.47 -9.71 7.68
CA GLY A 101 -8.81 -9.64 6.39
C GLY A 101 -9.69 -10.02 5.22
N TYR A 102 -9.06 -10.21 4.09
CA TYR A 102 -9.65 -10.63 2.83
C TYR A 102 -9.14 -12.03 2.44
N PRO A 103 -9.95 -12.93 1.89
CA PRO A 103 -11.40 -12.78 1.59
C PRO A 103 -12.32 -13.02 2.80
N ALA A 104 -11.77 -13.46 3.92
CA ALA A 104 -12.48 -13.75 5.18
C ALA A 104 -11.49 -13.64 6.35
N GLU A 105 -11.95 -13.87 7.58
CA GLU A 105 -11.07 -14.04 8.74
C GLU A 105 -10.06 -15.17 8.52
N LEU A 106 -8.90 -15.10 9.14
CA LEU A 106 -7.79 -16.05 8.92
C LEU A 106 -8.20 -17.52 9.11
N GLY A 107 -9.06 -17.81 10.08
CA GLY A 107 -9.56 -19.15 10.34
C GLY A 107 -10.57 -19.69 9.32
N LYS A 108 -11.08 -18.83 8.44
CA LYS A 108 -12.09 -19.17 7.43
C LYS A 108 -11.55 -19.23 6.00
N ILE A 109 -10.26 -19.00 5.81
CA ILE A 109 -9.65 -19.10 4.48
C ILE A 109 -9.56 -20.56 4.03
N THR A 110 -9.58 -20.76 2.71
CA THR A 110 -9.45 -22.11 2.11
C THR A 110 -7.99 -22.58 2.08
N LYS A 111 -7.80 -23.91 2.05
CA LYS A 111 -6.50 -24.55 1.84
C LYS A 111 -5.78 -23.94 0.62
N ARG A 112 -4.46 -23.71 0.75
CA ARG A 112 -3.62 -23.12 -0.31
C ARG A 112 -2.16 -23.48 -0.16
N LYS A 113 -1.41 -23.39 -1.27
CA LYS A 113 0.04 -23.46 -1.28
C LYS A 113 0.63 -22.05 -1.38
N GLY A 114 1.72 -21.80 -0.67
CA GLY A 114 2.45 -20.53 -0.73
C GLY A 114 3.20 -20.21 0.56
N SER A 115 3.77 -19.02 0.61
CA SER A 115 4.45 -18.45 1.76
C SER A 115 3.54 -17.49 2.51
N LEU A 116 3.69 -17.40 3.82
CA LEU A 116 3.16 -16.32 4.62
C LEU A 116 4.21 -15.23 4.75
N LEU A 117 3.87 -14.02 4.34
CA LEU A 117 4.71 -12.84 4.46
C LEU A 117 4.08 -11.90 5.48
N ALA A 118 4.85 -11.52 6.50
CA ALA A 118 4.42 -10.53 7.49
C ALA A 118 5.16 -9.21 7.28
N VAL A 119 4.45 -8.10 7.41
CA VAL A 119 4.99 -6.73 7.28
C VAL A 119 4.53 -5.88 8.43
N MET A 120 5.48 -5.23 9.09
CA MET A 120 5.28 -4.13 10.02
C MET A 120 5.27 -2.83 9.20
N ASP A 121 4.09 -2.21 9.05
CA ASP A 121 3.94 -0.98 8.27
C ASP A 121 4.34 0.24 9.10
N ARG A 122 5.58 0.69 8.90
CA ARG A 122 6.17 1.85 9.59
C ARG A 122 6.11 3.12 8.77
N ASN A 123 6.02 2.99 7.45
CA ASN A 123 6.03 4.13 6.54
C ASN A 123 4.63 4.52 6.09
N LEU A 124 3.88 5.17 6.97
CA LEU A 124 2.52 5.65 6.69
C LEU A 124 2.47 6.78 5.63
N GLY A 125 3.61 7.31 5.20
CA GLY A 125 3.71 8.28 4.10
C GLY A 125 3.82 7.62 2.73
N GLY A 126 4.17 6.33 2.68
CA GLY A 126 4.24 5.56 1.43
C GLY A 126 2.87 5.02 1.00
N ILE A 127 2.72 4.80 -0.30
CA ILE A 127 1.48 4.24 -0.89
C ILE A 127 1.38 2.73 -0.72
N SER A 128 2.45 2.06 -0.33
CA SER A 128 2.52 0.61 -0.21
C SER A 128 2.71 0.19 1.24
N PHE A 129 1.73 -0.53 1.79
CA PHE A 129 1.90 -1.15 3.11
C PHE A 129 3.05 -2.16 3.13
N GLY A 130 3.41 -2.75 1.99
CA GLY A 130 4.48 -3.74 1.88
C GLY A 130 5.82 -3.11 1.55
N ALA A 131 5.96 -2.55 0.35
CA ALA A 131 7.24 -2.18 -0.24
C ALA A 131 7.69 -0.74 0.04
N SER A 132 7.03 0.01 0.93
CA SER A 132 7.52 1.35 1.30
C SER A 132 8.82 1.26 2.10
N PRO A 133 9.81 2.10 1.80
CA PRO A 133 11.10 2.10 2.49
C PRO A 133 10.95 2.23 4.00
N GLY A 134 11.75 1.47 4.74
CA GLY A 134 11.72 1.44 6.21
C GLY A 134 10.67 0.51 6.81
N ASN A 135 9.76 -0.09 6.01
CA ASN A 135 8.92 -1.19 6.48
C ASN A 135 9.75 -2.41 6.81
N ILE A 136 9.33 -3.19 7.81
CA ILE A 136 10.07 -4.37 8.26
C ILE A 136 9.26 -5.60 7.95
N TRP A 137 9.90 -6.63 7.44
CA TRP A 137 9.21 -7.81 6.97
C TRP A 137 9.97 -9.11 7.20
N GLY A 138 9.25 -10.20 7.10
CA GLY A 138 9.76 -11.55 7.10
C GLY A 138 8.77 -12.49 6.42
N ALA A 139 9.20 -13.71 6.08
CA ALA A 139 8.32 -14.67 5.43
C ALA A 139 8.68 -16.10 5.81
N THR A 140 7.70 -17.01 5.72
CA THR A 140 7.93 -18.44 5.82
C THR A 140 8.41 -19.00 4.47
N PRO A 141 9.05 -20.16 4.45
CA PRO A 141 9.12 -20.99 3.25
C PRO A 141 7.71 -21.31 2.70
N SER A 142 7.62 -21.54 1.40
CA SER A 142 6.38 -21.98 0.77
C SER A 142 6.03 -23.41 1.19
N ARG A 143 4.78 -23.63 1.57
CA ARG A 143 4.24 -24.95 1.88
C ARG A 143 2.73 -24.98 1.66
N GLU A 144 2.14 -26.16 1.82
CA GLU A 144 0.67 -26.26 1.92
C GLU A 144 0.20 -25.80 3.29
N TRP A 145 -0.88 -25.06 3.30
CA TRP A 145 -1.55 -24.51 4.47
C TRP A 145 -3.01 -24.92 4.44
N ASP A 146 -3.46 -25.57 5.50
CA ASP A 146 -4.85 -25.98 5.66
C ASP A 146 -5.37 -25.55 7.04
N PRO A 147 -6.14 -24.46 7.12
CA PRO A 147 -6.71 -24.00 8.38
C PRO A 147 -7.62 -25.02 9.06
N ALA A 148 -8.25 -25.93 8.29
CA ALA A 148 -9.08 -26.99 8.85
C ALA A 148 -8.27 -28.05 9.65
N LEU A 149 -6.97 -28.19 9.34
CA LEU A 149 -6.03 -29.06 10.07
C LEU A 149 -5.20 -28.30 11.13
N GLY A 150 -5.36 -26.98 11.18
CA GLY A 150 -4.56 -26.07 11.98
C GLY A 150 -3.51 -25.33 11.15
N LEU A 151 -3.19 -24.13 11.60
CA LEU A 151 -2.26 -23.23 10.91
C LEU A 151 -1.33 -22.61 11.94
N THR A 152 -0.11 -23.15 12.03
CA THR A 152 0.91 -22.64 12.95
C THR A 152 2.18 -22.29 12.19
N ALA A 153 2.73 -21.11 12.47
CA ALA A 153 4.00 -20.63 11.91
C ALA A 153 4.68 -19.68 12.87
N SER A 154 6.00 -19.53 12.70
CA SER A 154 6.76 -18.44 13.30
C SER A 154 7.45 -17.65 12.19
N ILE A 155 7.37 -16.32 12.25
CA ILE A 155 7.98 -15.41 11.29
C ILE A 155 8.80 -14.36 12.04
N ASN A 156 10.08 -14.29 11.73
CA ASN A 156 10.95 -13.22 12.20
C ASN A 156 10.95 -12.07 11.19
N LEU A 157 10.55 -10.88 11.64
CA LEU A 157 10.62 -9.66 10.86
C LEU A 157 12.02 -9.05 11.10
N ASP A 158 12.96 -9.38 10.26
CA ASP A 158 14.37 -9.00 10.35
C ASP A 158 14.90 -8.28 9.10
N LYS A 159 14.08 -8.19 8.05
CA LYS A 159 14.43 -7.53 6.80
C LYS A 159 13.77 -6.17 6.75
N VAL A 160 14.57 -5.14 6.46
CA VAL A 160 14.09 -3.77 6.26
C VAL A 160 13.96 -3.52 4.76
N VAL A 161 12.84 -2.95 4.33
CA VAL A 161 12.70 -2.48 2.96
C VAL A 161 13.69 -1.34 2.76
N PRO A 162 14.66 -1.45 1.84
CA PRO A 162 15.68 -0.45 1.64
C PRO A 162 15.10 0.85 1.09
N ASP A 163 15.82 1.94 1.31
CA ASP A 163 15.53 3.18 0.61
C ASP A 163 15.66 2.97 -0.90
N ASP A 164 14.65 3.43 -1.60
CA ASP A 164 14.63 3.34 -3.05
C ASP A 164 15.45 4.49 -3.63
N THR A 165 16.72 4.23 -3.88
CA THR A 165 17.64 5.23 -4.43
C THR A 165 17.36 5.45 -5.90
N PHE A 166 17.09 6.71 -6.25
CA PHE A 166 16.98 7.12 -7.65
C PHE A 166 18.34 6.99 -8.34
N ARG A 167 18.36 6.34 -9.50
CA ARG A 167 19.59 6.23 -10.31
C ARG A 167 19.55 7.26 -11.43
N GLU A 168 20.38 8.26 -11.33
CA GLU A 168 20.60 9.21 -12.42
C GLU A 168 21.35 8.57 -13.57
N ALA A 169 21.10 9.07 -14.75
CA ALA A 169 21.82 8.76 -15.99
C ALA A 169 22.19 10.06 -16.68
N GLU A 170 22.90 9.97 -17.80
CA GLU A 170 23.32 11.15 -18.57
C GLU A 170 22.19 12.13 -18.82
N ARG A 171 21.04 11.63 -19.32
CA ARG A 171 19.86 12.42 -19.64
C ARG A 171 18.74 12.35 -18.61
N VAL A 172 18.88 11.54 -17.57
CA VAL A 172 17.85 11.38 -16.51
C VAL A 172 18.37 11.93 -15.21
N LYS A 173 17.72 12.97 -14.69
CA LYS A 173 18.12 13.66 -13.46
C LYS A 173 16.99 13.60 -12.43
N LEU A 174 17.35 13.58 -11.15
CA LEU A 174 16.41 13.79 -10.05
C LEU A 174 16.37 15.28 -9.71
N ALA A 175 15.22 15.88 -9.90
CA ALA A 175 14.96 17.21 -9.34
C ALA A 175 14.23 17.05 -8.01
N ARG A 176 14.75 17.67 -6.97
CA ARG A 176 14.14 17.73 -5.65
C ARG A 176 14.26 19.13 -5.10
N MET A 177 13.15 19.64 -4.55
CA MET A 177 13.08 20.98 -3.97
C MET A 177 12.23 20.94 -2.70
N LYS A 178 12.69 21.60 -1.64
CA LYS A 178 11.87 21.87 -0.46
C LYS A 178 10.80 22.89 -0.82
N SER A 179 9.53 22.53 -0.61
CA SER A 179 8.40 23.42 -0.84
C SER A 179 8.12 24.26 0.41
N PRO A 180 8.26 25.57 0.38
CA PRO A 180 7.83 26.46 1.45
C PRO A 180 6.35 26.31 1.79
N LEU A 181 5.47 26.32 0.78
CA LEU A 181 4.02 26.22 0.99
C LEU A 181 3.60 24.90 1.64
N LEU A 182 4.09 23.78 1.13
CA LEU A 182 3.78 22.46 1.69
C LEU A 182 4.40 22.25 3.06
N SER A 183 5.61 22.78 3.28
CA SER A 183 6.28 22.71 4.58
C SER A 183 5.54 23.52 5.66
N ALA A 184 5.03 24.69 5.31
CA ALA A 184 4.23 25.51 6.21
C ALA A 184 2.90 24.80 6.58
N PHE A 185 2.23 24.21 5.58
CA PHE A 185 1.01 23.43 5.80
C PHE A 185 1.26 22.22 6.72
N ALA A 186 2.27 21.42 6.40
CA ALA A 186 2.57 20.19 7.13
C ALA A 186 3.29 20.40 8.46
N LYS A 187 3.75 21.62 8.75
CA LYS A 187 4.59 21.99 9.92
C LYS A 187 5.86 21.15 10.02
N LYS A 188 6.41 20.74 8.90
CA LYS A 188 7.67 19.98 8.74
C LYS A 188 8.18 20.14 7.32
N ASP A 189 9.45 19.79 7.11
CA ASP A 189 10.03 19.82 5.77
C ASP A 189 9.31 18.88 4.81
N VAL A 190 8.76 19.43 3.73
CA VAL A 190 8.14 18.70 2.63
C VAL A 190 8.86 19.04 1.34
N TYR A 191 9.15 18.01 0.56
CA TYR A 191 9.85 18.12 -0.70
C TYR A 191 8.96 17.72 -1.86
N GLN A 192 9.02 18.46 -2.95
CA GLN A 192 8.54 18.01 -4.26
C GLN A 192 9.71 17.41 -5.02
N GLN A 193 9.43 16.41 -5.84
CA GLN A 193 10.45 15.73 -6.65
C GLN A 193 9.90 15.27 -7.99
N ALA A 194 10.79 15.18 -8.98
CA ALA A 194 10.47 14.70 -10.32
C ALA A 194 11.70 14.07 -10.97
N SER A 195 11.50 13.12 -11.87
CA SER A 195 12.50 12.82 -12.89
C SER A 195 12.44 13.87 -13.99
N ILE A 196 13.60 14.33 -14.38
CA ILE A 196 13.79 15.20 -15.53
C ILE A 196 14.50 14.39 -16.62
N VAL A 197 13.85 14.22 -17.75
CA VAL A 197 14.48 13.58 -18.90
C VAL A 197 14.82 14.65 -19.93
N LEU A 198 16.13 14.84 -20.11
CA LEU A 198 16.67 15.83 -21.05
C LEU A 198 16.64 15.27 -22.47
N PRO A 199 16.42 16.11 -23.51
CA PRO A 199 16.53 15.70 -24.88
C PRO A 199 17.97 15.28 -25.25
N GLU A 200 18.09 14.53 -26.32
CA GLU A 200 19.40 14.20 -26.91
C GLU A 200 20.10 15.49 -27.35
N GLY A 201 21.38 15.62 -27.03
CA GLY A 201 22.14 16.84 -27.33
C GLY A 201 21.66 18.08 -26.57
N PHE A 202 21.08 17.91 -25.38
CA PHE A 202 20.62 19.01 -24.54
C PHE A 202 21.70 20.10 -24.38
N ASP A 203 21.35 21.32 -24.76
CA ASP A 203 22.21 22.50 -24.60
C ASP A 203 21.52 23.54 -23.69
N PRO A 204 22.00 23.73 -22.46
CA PRO A 204 21.44 24.72 -21.53
C PRO A 204 21.70 26.18 -21.94
N LYS A 205 22.53 26.42 -22.98
CA LYS A 205 22.91 27.76 -23.46
C LYS A 205 22.24 28.14 -24.78
N ARG A 206 21.34 27.31 -25.31
CA ARG A 206 20.59 27.65 -26.53
C ARG A 206 19.80 28.95 -26.34
N ALA A 207 19.59 29.70 -27.42
CA ALA A 207 18.91 30.99 -27.35
C ALA A 207 17.45 30.88 -26.83
N GLU A 208 16.69 29.92 -27.36
CA GLU A 208 15.30 29.67 -26.95
C GLU A 208 15.24 28.52 -25.95
N PRO A 209 14.48 28.64 -24.86
CA PRO A 209 14.28 27.53 -23.93
C PRO A 209 13.60 26.36 -24.62
N TYR A 210 13.78 25.15 -24.07
CA TYR A 210 13.01 23.96 -24.52
C TYR A 210 11.57 24.06 -24.06
N PRO A 211 10.59 23.67 -24.87
CA PRO A 211 9.28 23.35 -24.30
C PRO A 211 9.42 22.18 -23.31
N PHE A 212 8.54 22.15 -22.29
CA PHE A 212 8.48 21.00 -21.41
C PHE A 212 7.15 20.28 -21.51
N LEU A 213 7.20 18.97 -21.25
CA LEU A 213 6.05 18.11 -21.08
C LEU A 213 6.05 17.54 -19.66
N VAL A 214 5.04 17.89 -18.87
CA VAL A 214 4.78 17.21 -17.58
C VAL A 214 3.97 15.97 -17.85
N ASP A 215 4.51 14.79 -17.55
CA ASP A 215 3.81 13.51 -17.64
C ASP A 215 3.47 13.00 -16.23
N ILE A 216 2.20 13.07 -15.86
CA ILE A 216 1.72 12.67 -14.55
C ILE A 216 1.32 11.20 -14.59
N SER A 217 2.00 10.39 -13.78
CA SER A 217 1.70 8.97 -13.64
C SER A 217 0.31 8.75 -13.04
N GLY A 218 -0.34 7.64 -13.41
CA GLY A 218 -1.57 7.18 -12.75
C GLY A 218 -1.32 6.65 -11.33
N PHE A 219 -2.38 6.23 -10.66
CA PHE A 219 -2.31 5.68 -9.30
C PHE A 219 -1.31 4.52 -9.22
N GLY A 220 -0.41 4.59 -8.24
CA GLY A 220 0.66 3.61 -8.04
C GLY A 220 1.93 3.86 -8.84
N GLY A 221 1.92 4.79 -9.80
CA GLY A 221 3.13 5.30 -10.44
C GLY A 221 3.81 6.39 -9.60
N ASP A 222 5.06 6.68 -9.93
CA ASP A 222 5.85 7.72 -9.28
C ASP A 222 6.76 8.42 -10.30
N HIS A 223 7.63 9.28 -9.83
CA HIS A 223 8.60 9.98 -10.67
C HIS A 223 9.56 9.05 -11.43
N ARG A 224 9.64 7.74 -11.11
CA ARG A 224 10.46 6.76 -11.85
C ARG A 224 9.76 6.21 -13.09
N SER A 225 8.53 6.60 -13.32
CA SER A 225 7.75 6.17 -14.52
C SER A 225 8.25 6.80 -15.82
N HIS A 226 9.47 7.29 -15.86
CA HIS A 226 10.10 7.99 -17.00
C HIS A 226 10.60 7.06 -18.14
N GLY A 227 10.51 5.74 -17.97
CA GLY A 227 11.20 4.76 -18.85
C GLY A 227 10.94 4.92 -20.35
N ARG A 228 9.74 5.36 -20.77
CA ARG A 228 9.44 5.61 -22.18
C ARG A 228 10.23 6.78 -22.78
N TYR A 229 10.55 7.78 -21.95
CA TYR A 229 11.27 8.99 -22.36
C TYR A 229 12.79 8.85 -22.34
N SER A 230 13.29 7.90 -21.56
CA SER A 230 14.73 7.63 -21.44
C SER A 230 15.31 6.91 -22.66
N ARG A 231 14.46 6.36 -23.51
CA ARG A 231 14.86 5.70 -24.78
C ARG A 231 15.29 6.72 -25.82
N PRO A 232 16.10 6.33 -26.82
CA PRO A 232 16.42 7.20 -27.95
C PRO A 232 15.15 7.76 -28.61
N GLY A 233 15.12 9.06 -28.86
CA GLY A 233 13.98 9.76 -29.44
C GLY A 233 12.77 9.93 -28.51
N GLY A 234 12.80 9.41 -27.29
CA GLY A 234 11.64 9.42 -26.38
C GLY A 234 11.21 10.82 -25.89
N THR A 235 12.05 11.81 -26.02
CA THR A 235 11.76 13.22 -25.69
C THR A 235 11.47 14.09 -26.91
N ARG A 236 11.39 13.50 -28.11
CA ARG A 236 11.17 14.22 -29.37
C ARG A 236 9.78 13.92 -29.92
N PHE A 237 8.97 14.95 -30.10
CA PHE A 237 7.62 14.86 -30.60
C PHE A 237 7.47 15.78 -31.81
N ASP A 238 7.04 15.21 -32.91
CA ASP A 238 6.87 15.94 -34.19
C ASP A 238 8.06 16.86 -34.56
N GLY A 239 9.27 16.32 -34.38
CA GLY A 239 10.51 17.05 -34.66
C GLY A 239 10.95 18.05 -33.58
N VAL A 240 10.17 18.27 -32.52
CA VAL A 240 10.50 19.20 -31.43
C VAL A 240 11.05 18.43 -30.24
N ASP A 241 12.17 18.89 -29.69
CA ASP A 241 12.80 18.35 -28.50
C ASP A 241 12.21 18.98 -27.23
N PHE A 242 11.82 18.13 -26.28
CA PHE A 242 11.22 18.53 -25.01
C PHE A 242 12.11 18.15 -23.82
N VAL A 243 12.09 18.97 -22.77
CA VAL A 243 12.43 18.53 -21.43
C VAL A 243 11.18 17.83 -20.86
N VAL A 244 11.29 16.55 -20.50
CA VAL A 244 10.16 15.82 -19.91
C VAL A 244 10.30 15.79 -18.40
N ILE A 245 9.22 16.19 -17.70
CA ILE A 245 9.13 16.25 -16.26
C ILE A 245 8.14 15.18 -15.81
N VAL A 246 8.59 14.19 -15.04
CA VAL A 246 7.72 13.17 -14.44
C VAL A 246 7.67 13.40 -12.94
N PRO A 247 6.68 14.14 -12.44
CA PRO A 247 6.59 14.46 -11.02
C PRO A 247 6.12 13.27 -10.20
N ASP A 248 6.41 13.31 -8.89
CA ASP A 248 5.91 12.33 -7.93
C ASP A 248 4.51 12.74 -7.43
N PRO A 249 3.44 12.00 -7.75
CA PRO A 249 2.10 12.32 -7.32
C PRO A 249 1.72 11.69 -5.98
N ASN A 250 2.64 10.98 -5.34
CA ASN A 250 2.33 10.15 -4.19
C ASN A 250 2.08 10.97 -2.91
N CYS A 251 1.10 10.51 -2.14
CA CYS A 251 0.80 10.99 -0.80
C CYS A 251 0.29 9.84 0.07
N ARG A 252 0.08 10.08 1.37
CA ARG A 252 -0.45 9.05 2.30
C ARG A 252 -1.80 8.46 1.89
N PHE A 253 -2.56 9.15 1.03
CA PHE A 253 -3.85 8.69 0.49
C PHE A 253 -3.74 8.08 -0.91
N GLY A 254 -2.52 7.83 -1.37
CA GLY A 254 -2.20 7.26 -2.67
C GLY A 254 -1.75 8.32 -3.67
N HIS A 255 -2.65 9.10 -4.24
CA HIS A 255 -2.35 10.08 -5.28
C HIS A 255 -3.01 11.42 -4.94
N HIS A 256 -2.24 12.51 -4.84
CA HIS A 256 -2.77 13.84 -4.49
C HIS A 256 -3.38 14.61 -5.67
N VAL A 257 -3.32 14.04 -6.86
CA VAL A 257 -3.90 14.57 -8.11
C VAL A 257 -3.57 16.04 -8.43
N PHE A 258 -2.54 16.58 -7.79
CA PHE A 258 -2.13 18.00 -7.89
C PHE A 258 -3.27 18.99 -7.61
N ALA A 259 -4.23 18.60 -6.77
CA ALA A 259 -5.32 19.46 -6.32
C ALA A 259 -5.03 19.96 -4.90
N ASP A 260 -5.25 21.26 -4.69
CA ASP A 260 -5.20 21.85 -3.36
C ASP A 260 -6.33 21.29 -2.50
N SER A 261 -6.04 20.91 -1.27
CA SER A 261 -7.02 20.31 -0.37
C SER A 261 -6.60 20.39 1.10
N ASP A 262 -7.57 20.32 1.99
CA ASP A 262 -7.31 20.26 3.44
C ASP A 262 -6.53 19.00 3.86
N ASN A 263 -6.54 17.94 3.05
CA ASN A 263 -5.84 16.71 3.34
C ASN A 263 -4.35 16.74 2.95
N ASN A 264 -4.03 17.33 1.80
CA ASN A 264 -2.69 17.30 1.20
C ASN A 264 -2.03 18.68 1.17
N GLY A 265 -2.75 19.74 1.52
CA GLY A 265 -2.28 21.11 1.43
C GLY A 265 -2.36 21.70 0.02
N PRO A 266 -1.68 22.83 -0.23
CA PRO A 266 -1.71 23.54 -1.50
C PRO A 266 -0.79 22.92 -2.55
N VAL A 267 -1.03 21.65 -2.90
CA VAL A 267 -0.11 20.85 -3.76
C VAL A 267 -0.05 21.40 -5.19
N GLY A 268 -1.19 21.74 -5.77
CA GLY A 268 -1.25 22.32 -7.11
C GLY A 268 -0.62 23.72 -7.16
N THR A 269 -0.96 24.54 -6.19
CA THR A 269 -0.36 25.89 -6.05
C THR A 269 1.16 25.77 -5.90
N ALA A 270 1.67 24.96 -5.00
CA ALA A 270 3.10 24.74 -4.80
C ALA A 270 3.79 24.18 -6.07
N PHE A 271 3.14 23.29 -6.79
CA PHE A 271 3.68 22.74 -8.02
C PHE A 271 3.86 23.82 -9.09
N VAL A 272 2.86 24.68 -9.28
CA VAL A 272 2.86 25.70 -10.34
C VAL A 272 3.65 26.95 -9.96
N THR A 273 3.66 27.34 -8.67
CA THR A 273 4.30 28.60 -8.25
C THR A 273 5.70 28.45 -7.66
N GLU A 274 6.08 27.24 -7.24
CA GLU A 274 7.37 26.96 -6.65
C GLU A 274 8.19 26.00 -7.52
N PHE A 275 7.69 24.77 -7.73
CA PHE A 275 8.47 23.68 -8.31
C PHE A 275 8.74 23.85 -9.81
N LEU A 276 7.71 24.07 -10.63
CA LEU A 276 7.89 24.26 -12.06
C LEU A 276 8.77 25.49 -12.40
N PRO A 277 8.60 26.66 -11.77
CA PRO A 277 9.50 27.79 -12.00
C PRO A 277 10.96 27.53 -11.62
N ASP A 278 11.22 26.72 -10.58
CA ASP A 278 12.58 26.29 -10.23
C ASP A 278 13.17 25.36 -11.32
N LEU A 279 12.36 24.42 -11.84
CA LEU A 279 12.78 23.55 -12.93
C LEU A 279 13.06 24.31 -14.23
N GLU A 280 12.24 25.30 -14.57
CA GLU A 280 12.45 26.16 -15.73
C GLU A 280 13.81 26.83 -15.70
N LYS A 281 14.20 27.34 -14.54
CA LYS A 281 15.53 27.98 -14.34
C LYS A 281 16.66 26.97 -14.44
N ARG A 282 16.50 25.80 -13.82
CA ARG A 282 17.58 24.79 -13.76
C ARG A 282 17.82 24.09 -15.10
N TYR A 283 16.76 23.88 -15.87
CA TYR A 283 16.82 23.08 -17.09
C TYR A 283 16.55 23.87 -18.38
N HIS A 284 16.60 25.20 -18.31
CA HIS A 284 16.42 26.10 -19.45
C HIS A 284 15.21 25.68 -20.32
N CYS A 285 14.04 25.54 -19.71
CA CYS A 285 12.81 25.12 -20.36
C CYS A 285 11.60 26.00 -19.95
N GLY A 286 10.48 25.87 -20.63
CA GLY A 286 9.26 26.65 -20.35
C GLY A 286 9.37 28.12 -20.72
N GLY A 287 9.23 29.02 -19.75
CA GLY A 287 9.34 30.47 -19.92
C GLY A 287 8.10 31.14 -20.51
N LYS A 288 7.30 30.47 -21.34
CA LYS A 288 6.03 30.96 -21.90
C LYS A 288 4.96 29.89 -21.90
N ARG A 289 3.70 30.30 -21.89
CA ARG A 289 2.53 29.45 -21.76
C ARG A 289 2.55 28.26 -22.75
N ASP A 290 2.78 28.54 -24.02
CA ASP A 290 2.74 27.53 -25.09
C ASP A 290 3.86 26.50 -25.04
N TYR A 291 4.87 26.73 -24.19
CA TYR A 291 5.97 25.80 -23.94
C TYR A 291 5.75 24.90 -22.71
N ARG A 292 4.59 25.00 -22.05
CA ARG A 292 4.24 24.27 -20.84
C ARG A 292 3.08 23.32 -21.11
N LEU A 293 3.39 22.08 -21.42
CA LEU A 293 2.41 21.07 -21.81
C LEU A 293 2.26 20.00 -20.71
N LEU A 294 1.07 19.43 -20.65
CA LEU A 294 0.67 18.41 -19.70
C LEU A 294 0.23 17.15 -20.41
N THR A 295 0.49 15.99 -19.82
CA THR A 295 -0.11 14.72 -20.19
C THR A 295 -0.25 13.82 -18.97
N GLY A 296 -1.08 12.79 -19.09
CA GLY A 296 -1.22 11.78 -18.07
C GLY A 296 -2.29 10.76 -18.44
N HIS A 297 -2.25 9.64 -17.74
CA HIS A 297 -3.20 8.55 -17.90
C HIS A 297 -3.90 8.25 -16.58
N SER A 298 -5.19 7.87 -16.61
CA SER A 298 -5.97 7.51 -15.42
C SER A 298 -6.00 8.67 -14.41
N SER A 299 -5.59 8.47 -13.14
CA SER A 299 -5.45 9.55 -12.15
C SER A 299 -4.50 10.66 -12.63
N GLY A 300 -3.48 10.32 -13.43
CA GLY A 300 -2.59 11.30 -14.06
C GLY A 300 -3.30 12.10 -15.15
N GLY A 301 -4.18 11.44 -15.93
CA GLY A 301 -5.03 12.12 -16.90
C GLY A 301 -5.96 13.14 -16.24
N TRP A 302 -6.64 12.72 -15.17
CA TRP A 302 -7.44 13.64 -14.37
C TRP A 302 -6.60 14.82 -13.84
N SER A 303 -5.41 14.54 -13.33
CA SER A 303 -4.52 15.57 -12.79
C SER A 303 -4.07 16.58 -13.85
N SER A 304 -3.72 16.11 -15.05
CA SER A 304 -3.29 16.97 -16.15
C SER A 304 -4.42 17.88 -16.63
N LEU A 305 -5.65 17.34 -16.71
CA LEU A 305 -6.83 18.13 -17.04
C LEU A 305 -7.16 19.15 -15.94
N TRP A 306 -7.11 18.73 -14.68
CA TRP A 306 -7.32 19.61 -13.52
C TRP A 306 -6.36 20.79 -13.52
N LEU A 307 -5.04 20.52 -13.66
CA LEU A 307 -4.03 21.59 -13.71
C LEU A 307 -4.26 22.55 -14.88
N MET A 308 -4.65 22.05 -16.05
CA MET A 308 -4.97 22.89 -17.19
C MET A 308 -6.16 23.82 -16.92
N VAL A 309 -7.21 23.31 -16.25
CA VAL A 309 -8.41 24.09 -15.91
C VAL A 309 -8.14 25.07 -14.76
N ALA A 310 -7.37 24.64 -13.74
CA ALA A 310 -7.08 25.47 -12.57
C ALA A 310 -6.06 26.58 -12.87
N TYR A 311 -5.12 26.35 -13.81
CA TYR A 311 -4.04 27.27 -14.15
C TYR A 311 -3.94 27.55 -15.66
N PRO A 312 -5.02 28.03 -16.32
CA PRO A 312 -5.09 28.17 -17.77
C PRO A 312 -4.15 29.24 -18.32
N ALA A 313 -3.73 30.20 -17.50
CA ALA A 313 -2.73 31.19 -17.86
C ALA A 313 -1.31 30.66 -17.84
N PHE A 314 -1.05 29.55 -17.13
CA PHE A 314 0.27 28.96 -16.98
C PHE A 314 0.55 27.89 -18.04
N PHE A 315 -0.38 26.98 -18.29
CA PHE A 315 -0.21 25.87 -19.22
C PHE A 315 -0.77 26.17 -20.63
N GLY A 316 -0.12 25.69 -21.66
CA GLY A 316 -0.49 25.84 -23.07
C GLY A 316 -1.45 24.78 -23.59
N GLY A 317 -1.40 23.57 -23.02
CA GLY A 317 -2.26 22.48 -23.46
C GLY A 317 -2.09 21.21 -22.63
N THR A 318 -3.05 20.30 -22.79
CA THR A 318 -3.02 18.99 -22.14
C THR A 318 -3.52 17.87 -23.06
N TRP A 319 -2.92 16.70 -22.92
CA TRP A 319 -3.41 15.44 -23.49
C TRP A 319 -3.74 14.49 -22.33
N SER A 320 -5.01 14.40 -21.99
CA SER A 320 -5.53 13.60 -20.87
C SER A 320 -6.17 12.30 -21.38
N THR A 321 -5.79 11.14 -20.82
CA THR A 321 -6.32 9.82 -21.22
C THR A 321 -6.75 8.97 -20.01
#